data_ba004a2814f3a95bb99cb94b1cb38c5a
#
_entry.id   ba004a2814f3a95bb99cb94b1cb38c5a
#
_cell.length_a   1.000
_cell.length_b   1.000
_cell.length_c   1.000
_cell.angle_alpha   90.00
_cell.angle_beta   90.00
_cell.angle_gamma   90.00
#
_symmetry.space_group_name_H-M   'P 1'
#
loop_
_entity.id
_entity.type
_entity.pdbx_description
1 polymer ?
#
loop_
_entity_poly.entity_id
_entity_poly.type
_entity_poly.pdbx_seq_one_letter_code
_entity_poly.pdbx_strand_id
1 'polypeptide(L)'
;METRARQQAEAIRSAVTRRRRAEADLLASICELAECYRVDTDELLAVLAEKRIRVGAEGTPLVSEFLSLELAGVLECSPHAAGHRLVEALNLKHRHPKLFAAVVELKVEASRAVKAAARCAHLRP
;
A
#
# COMPACT_ATOMS: atom_id res chain seq x y z
N MET A 1 6.80 -3.68 -38.82
CA MET A 1 6.97 -4.73 -37.79
C MET A 1 6.27 -5.98 -38.24
N GLU A 2 6.91 -7.11 -38.19
CA GLU A 2 6.34 -8.42 -38.46
C GLU A 2 5.12 -8.67 -37.55
N THR A 3 4.14 -9.44 -38.06
CA THR A 3 2.90 -9.72 -37.31
C THR A 3 3.16 -10.37 -35.95
N ARG A 4 4.06 -11.36 -35.89
CA ARG A 4 4.43 -12.02 -34.63
C ARG A 4 5.05 -11.03 -33.64
N ALA A 5 5.96 -10.18 -34.12
CA ALA A 5 6.60 -9.16 -33.29
C ALA A 5 5.58 -8.15 -32.78
N ARG A 6 4.60 -7.78 -33.61
CA ARG A 6 3.51 -6.87 -33.23
C ARG A 6 2.65 -7.49 -32.14
N GLN A 7 2.30 -8.78 -32.29
CA GLN A 7 1.54 -9.50 -31.27
C GLN A 7 2.29 -9.55 -29.94
N GLN A 8 3.60 -9.78 -29.96
CA GLN A 8 4.40 -9.80 -28.75
C GLN A 8 4.51 -8.41 -28.11
N ALA A 9 4.65 -7.36 -28.92
CA ALA A 9 4.65 -5.99 -28.40
C ALA A 9 3.34 -5.67 -27.69
N GLU A 10 2.22 -6.09 -28.25
CA GLU A 10 0.89 -5.89 -27.64
C GLU A 10 0.74 -6.68 -26.33
N ALA A 11 1.26 -7.92 -26.31
CA ALA A 11 1.26 -8.72 -25.10
C ALA A 11 2.07 -8.06 -23.97
N ILE A 12 3.18 -7.42 -24.31
CA ILE A 12 4.01 -6.68 -23.35
C ILE A 12 3.23 -5.47 -22.80
N ARG A 13 2.58 -4.68 -23.67
CA ARG A 13 1.75 -3.54 -23.24
C ARG A 13 0.64 -3.98 -22.30
N SER A 14 -0.03 -5.07 -22.63
CA SER A 14 -1.10 -5.61 -21.79
C SER A 14 -0.57 -6.04 -20.41
N ALA A 15 0.58 -6.71 -20.38
CA ALA A 15 1.21 -7.14 -19.13
C ALA A 15 1.62 -5.93 -18.26
N VAL A 16 2.15 -4.88 -18.85
CA VAL A 16 2.50 -3.64 -18.16
C VAL A 16 1.26 -3.00 -17.53
N THR A 17 0.16 -2.92 -18.27
CA THR A 17 -1.10 -2.36 -17.76
C THR A 17 -1.62 -3.18 -16.58
N ARG A 18 -1.60 -4.52 -16.68
CA ARG A 18 -2.03 -5.39 -15.58
C ARG A 18 -1.13 -5.22 -14.34
N ARG A 19 0.17 -5.08 -14.53
CA ARG A 19 1.10 -4.84 -13.43
C ARG A 19 0.81 -3.51 -12.73
N ARG A 20 0.58 -2.45 -13.49
CA ARG A 20 0.23 -1.14 -12.92
C ARG A 20 -1.07 -1.20 -12.13
N ARG A 21 -2.07 -1.91 -12.67
CA ARG A 21 -3.35 -2.10 -11.96
C ARG A 21 -3.15 -2.88 -10.68
N ALA A 22 -2.38 -3.97 -10.72
CA ALA A 22 -2.11 -4.79 -9.55
C ALA A 22 -1.37 -3.99 -8.46
N GLU A 23 -0.39 -3.16 -8.83
CA GLU A 23 0.32 -2.31 -7.88
C GLU A 23 -0.60 -1.27 -7.22
N ALA A 24 -1.48 -0.64 -8.01
CA ALA A 24 -2.45 0.32 -7.49
C ALA A 24 -3.45 -0.37 -6.53
N ASP A 25 -3.95 -1.52 -6.92
CA ASP A 25 -4.89 -2.30 -6.10
C ASP A 25 -4.24 -2.75 -4.80
N LEU A 26 -2.96 -3.14 -4.85
CA LEU A 26 -2.21 -3.54 -3.67
C LEU A 26 -2.11 -2.40 -2.65
N LEU A 27 -1.73 -1.20 -3.09
CA LEU A 27 -1.67 -0.03 -2.21
C LEU A 27 -3.04 0.31 -1.61
N ALA A 28 -4.08 0.31 -2.43
CA ALA A 28 -5.44 0.59 -1.96
C ALA A 28 -5.91 -0.45 -0.94
N SER A 29 -5.65 -1.73 -1.20
CA SER A 29 -6.05 -2.82 -0.31
C SER A 29 -5.28 -2.80 1.01
N ILE A 30 -4.00 -2.43 1.00
CA ILE A 30 -3.23 -2.26 2.23
C ILE A 30 -3.87 -1.17 3.10
N CYS A 31 -4.27 -0.05 2.51
CA CYS A 31 -4.95 1.02 3.23
C CYS A 31 -6.29 0.57 3.80
N GLU A 32 -7.07 -0.19 3.03
CA GLU A 32 -8.36 -0.73 3.48
C GLU A 32 -8.16 -1.70 4.65
N LEU A 33 -7.17 -2.57 4.56
CA LEU A 33 -6.84 -3.48 5.66
C LEU A 33 -6.47 -2.70 6.91
N ALA A 34 -5.66 -1.65 6.78
CA ALA A 34 -5.25 -0.81 7.90
C ALA A 34 -6.45 -0.18 8.61
N GLU A 35 -7.49 0.20 7.86
CA GLU A 35 -8.68 0.81 8.42
C GLU A 35 -9.59 -0.18 9.14
N CYS A 36 -9.66 -1.43 8.68
CA CYS A 36 -10.61 -2.41 9.20
C CYS A 36 -9.98 -3.49 10.10
N TYR A 37 -8.65 -3.61 10.11
CA TYR A 37 -8.00 -4.68 10.87
C TYR A 37 -8.16 -4.51 12.38
N ARG A 38 -8.61 -5.58 13.02
CA ARG A 38 -8.69 -5.72 14.48
C ARG A 38 -8.40 -7.17 14.83
N VAL A 39 -7.79 -7.39 15.98
CA VAL A 39 -7.61 -8.74 16.50
C VAL A 39 -8.99 -9.33 16.83
N ASP A 40 -9.15 -10.64 16.60
CA ASP A 40 -10.40 -11.34 16.84
C ASP A 40 -10.83 -11.18 18.31
N THR A 41 -12.11 -10.82 18.51
CA THR A 41 -12.68 -10.60 19.85
C THR A 41 -12.76 -11.87 20.69
N ASP A 42 -12.66 -13.05 20.08
CA ASP A 42 -12.63 -14.32 20.80
C ASP A 42 -11.32 -14.51 21.58
N GLU A 43 -10.28 -13.72 21.26
CA GLU A 43 -9.02 -13.71 21.98
C GLU A 43 -8.97 -12.52 22.93
N LEU A 44 -9.69 -12.61 24.04
CA LEU A 44 -9.87 -11.51 24.98
C LEU A 44 -8.55 -10.90 25.46
N LEU A 45 -7.54 -11.72 25.77
CA LEU A 45 -6.25 -11.23 26.23
C LEU A 45 -5.53 -10.41 25.13
N ALA A 46 -5.61 -10.86 23.88
CA ALA A 46 -5.02 -10.14 22.76
C ALA A 46 -5.72 -8.79 22.54
N VAL A 47 -7.07 -8.78 22.63
CA VAL A 47 -7.86 -7.56 22.51
C VAL A 47 -7.47 -6.53 23.59
N LEU A 48 -7.31 -6.98 24.84
CA LEU A 48 -6.93 -6.10 25.95
C LEU A 48 -5.52 -5.56 25.79
N ALA A 49 -4.62 -6.33 25.15
CA ALA A 49 -3.24 -5.93 24.92
C ALA A 49 -3.05 -5.14 23.62
N GLU A 50 -4.01 -5.17 22.71
CA GLU A 50 -3.90 -4.48 21.42
C GLU A 50 -3.83 -2.98 21.59
N LYS A 51 -2.79 -2.37 21.02
CA LYS A 51 -2.59 -0.93 21.01
C LYS A 51 -2.76 -0.39 19.59
N ARG A 52 -3.15 0.88 19.51
CA ARG A 52 -3.22 1.61 18.25
C ARG A 52 -1.99 2.50 18.17
N ILE A 53 -1.24 2.38 17.09
CA ILE A 53 0.02 3.10 16.89
C ILE A 53 0.01 3.85 15.57
N ARG A 54 0.84 4.88 15.47
CA ARG A 54 1.10 5.60 14.22
C ARG A 54 2.38 5.04 13.61
N VAL A 55 2.28 4.43 12.44
CA VAL A 55 3.44 3.91 11.70
C VAL A 55 3.85 4.82 10.55
N GLY A 56 2.94 5.61 10.01
CA GLY A 56 3.22 6.59 8.96
C GLY A 56 3.65 7.94 9.53
N ALA A 57 3.86 8.92 8.63
CA ALA A 57 4.21 10.29 9.00
C ALA A 57 2.99 11.01 9.60
N GLU A 58 3.21 12.24 10.06
CA GLU A 58 2.14 13.09 10.60
C GLU A 58 0.96 13.18 9.62
N GLY A 59 -0.25 13.04 10.12
CA GLY A 59 -1.47 13.06 9.33
C GLY A 59 -2.01 11.70 8.94
N THR A 60 -1.25 10.62 9.19
CA THR A 60 -1.71 9.26 8.95
C THR A 60 -2.49 8.73 10.16
N PRO A 61 -3.44 7.79 9.93
CA PRO A 61 -4.24 7.23 11.02
C PRO A 61 -3.44 6.31 11.92
N LEU A 62 -3.95 6.10 13.15
CA LEU A 62 -3.46 5.06 14.04
C LEU A 62 -3.95 3.70 13.54
N VAL A 63 -3.12 2.68 13.68
CA VAL A 63 -3.43 1.30 13.25
C VAL A 63 -3.08 0.33 14.38
N SER A 64 -3.61 -0.89 14.30
CA SER A 64 -3.26 -1.94 15.24
C SER A 64 -1.74 -2.22 15.23
N GLU A 65 -1.14 -2.39 16.40
CA GLU A 65 0.28 -2.76 16.50
C GLU A 65 0.60 -4.11 15.86
N PHE A 66 -0.42 -4.97 15.68
CA PHE A 66 -0.25 -6.30 15.08
C PHE A 66 -0.43 -6.31 13.56
N LEU A 67 -0.79 -5.17 12.96
CA LEU A 67 -1.09 -5.10 11.54
C LEU A 67 0.09 -5.52 10.66
N SER A 68 1.31 -5.10 11.00
CA SER A 68 2.49 -5.45 10.20
C SER A 68 2.74 -6.96 10.16
N LEU A 69 2.48 -7.66 11.27
CA LEU A 69 2.59 -9.12 11.32
C LEU A 69 1.56 -9.80 10.42
N GLU A 70 0.32 -9.34 10.49
CA GLU A 70 -0.75 -9.88 9.65
C GLU A 70 -0.47 -9.63 8.17
N LEU A 71 -0.06 -8.40 7.84
CA LEU A 71 0.28 -8.03 6.47
C LEU A 71 1.48 -8.85 5.95
N ALA A 72 2.47 -9.11 6.81
CA ALA A 72 3.62 -9.93 6.45
C ALA A 72 3.19 -11.33 5.99
N GLY A 73 2.23 -11.93 6.68
CA GLY A 73 1.68 -13.23 6.30
C GLY A 73 0.99 -13.19 4.94
N VAL A 74 0.19 -12.16 4.69
CA VAL A 74 -0.52 -12.00 3.43
C VAL A 74 0.44 -11.73 2.27
N LEU A 75 1.45 -10.88 2.49
CA LEU A 75 2.44 -10.52 1.46
C LEU A 75 3.55 -11.56 1.31
N GLU A 76 3.61 -12.55 2.20
CA GLU A 76 4.66 -13.56 2.23
C GLU A 76 6.07 -12.93 2.31
N CYS A 77 6.23 -11.97 3.21
CA CYS A 77 7.48 -11.26 3.44
C CYS A 77 7.75 -11.10 4.93
N SER A 78 8.89 -10.49 5.29
CA SER A 78 9.21 -10.22 6.68
C SER A 78 8.29 -9.15 7.27
N PRO A 79 8.09 -9.13 8.61
CA PRO A 79 7.35 -8.05 9.26
C PRO A 79 7.95 -6.67 8.99
N HIS A 80 9.26 -6.56 8.89
CA HIS A 80 9.95 -5.31 8.56
C HIS A 80 9.58 -4.82 7.16
N ALA A 81 9.62 -5.71 6.16
CA ALA A 81 9.25 -5.38 4.79
C ALA A 81 7.76 -5.00 4.70
N ALA A 82 6.89 -5.73 5.40
CA ALA A 82 5.47 -5.42 5.46
C ALA A 82 5.21 -4.06 6.10
N GLY A 83 5.91 -3.76 7.18
CA GLY A 83 5.84 -2.45 7.84
C GLY A 83 6.23 -1.31 6.91
N HIS A 84 7.26 -1.51 6.09
CA HIS A 84 7.69 -0.54 5.09
C HIS A 84 6.61 -0.28 4.05
N ARG A 85 5.98 -1.34 3.54
CA ARG A 85 4.88 -1.24 2.57
C ARG A 85 3.68 -0.52 3.18
N LEU A 86 3.39 -0.78 4.44
CA LEU A 86 2.30 -0.12 5.18
C LEU A 86 2.54 1.39 5.29
N VAL A 87 3.75 1.79 5.69
CA VAL A 87 4.13 3.21 5.81
C VAL A 87 3.99 3.91 4.46
N GLU A 88 4.48 3.30 3.39
CA GLU A 88 4.38 3.84 2.04
C GLU A 88 2.93 4.06 1.63
N ALA A 89 2.06 3.07 1.85
CA ALA A 89 0.66 3.15 1.47
C ALA A 89 -0.10 4.23 2.26
N LEU A 90 0.10 4.26 3.57
CA LEU A 90 -0.60 5.23 4.44
C LEU A 90 -0.15 6.67 4.16
N ASN A 91 1.15 6.90 3.98
CA ASN A 91 1.66 8.21 3.64
C ASN A 91 1.09 8.71 2.32
N LEU A 92 1.06 7.83 1.31
CA LEU A 92 0.53 8.21 0.01
C LEU A 92 -0.95 8.58 0.09
N LYS A 93 -1.77 7.70 0.66
CA LYS A 93 -3.23 7.92 0.71
C LYS A 93 -3.61 9.13 1.55
N HIS A 94 -3.08 9.24 2.77
CA HIS A 94 -3.57 10.21 3.76
C HIS A 94 -2.87 11.56 3.69
N ARG A 95 -1.67 11.62 3.18
CA ARG A 95 -0.93 12.88 3.04
C ARG A 95 -0.98 13.46 1.63
N HIS A 96 -1.23 12.61 0.63
CA HIS A 96 -1.25 13.01 -0.79
C HIS A 96 -2.46 12.38 -1.50
N PRO A 97 -3.70 12.72 -1.09
CA PRO A 97 -4.90 12.06 -1.62
C PRO A 97 -5.08 12.25 -3.13
N LYS A 98 -4.66 13.38 -3.69
CA LYS A 98 -4.74 13.62 -5.13
C LYS A 98 -3.77 12.72 -5.90
N LEU A 99 -2.56 12.54 -5.36
CA LEU A 99 -1.56 11.66 -5.94
C LEU A 99 -2.01 10.20 -5.84
N PHE A 100 -2.57 9.82 -4.70
CA PHE A 100 -3.15 8.48 -4.51
C PHE A 100 -4.26 8.21 -5.54
N ALA A 101 -5.16 9.18 -5.74
CA ALA A 101 -6.22 9.05 -6.75
C ALA A 101 -5.64 8.88 -8.16
N ALA A 102 -4.58 9.61 -8.49
CA ALA A 102 -3.90 9.48 -9.79
C ALA A 102 -3.30 8.08 -9.99
N VAL A 103 -2.78 7.46 -8.92
CA VAL A 103 -2.28 6.08 -8.97
C VAL A 103 -3.43 5.11 -9.25
N VAL A 104 -4.54 5.25 -8.52
CA VAL A 104 -5.73 4.41 -8.69
C VAL A 104 -6.28 4.52 -10.11
N GLU A 105 -6.23 5.70 -10.70
CA GLU A 105 -6.67 5.96 -12.08
C GLU A 105 -5.63 5.59 -13.14
N LEU A 106 -4.48 5.05 -12.73
CA LEU A 106 -3.35 4.65 -13.59
C LEU A 106 -2.70 5.82 -14.36
N LYS A 107 -2.85 7.05 -13.86
CA LYS A 107 -2.19 8.23 -14.43
C LYS A 107 -0.74 8.36 -13.99
N VAL A 108 -0.40 7.81 -12.82
CA VAL A 108 0.93 7.82 -12.23
C VAL A 108 1.28 6.41 -11.76
N GLU A 109 2.52 5.99 -11.97
CA GLU A 109 2.99 4.71 -11.45
C GLU A 109 3.08 4.74 -9.93
N ALA A 110 2.65 3.64 -9.28
CA ALA A 110 2.68 3.50 -7.83
C ALA A 110 4.07 3.77 -7.25
N SER A 111 5.12 3.20 -7.84
CA SER A 111 6.50 3.37 -7.37
C SER A 111 6.97 4.82 -7.38
N ARG A 112 6.58 5.59 -8.40
CA ARG A 112 6.92 7.02 -8.49
C ARG A 112 6.19 7.84 -7.43
N ALA A 113 4.91 7.54 -7.24
CA ALA A 113 4.08 8.22 -6.24
C ALA A 113 4.59 7.97 -4.83
N VAL A 114 4.95 6.72 -4.51
CA VAL A 114 5.51 6.33 -3.23
C VAL A 114 6.83 7.08 -2.96
N LYS A 115 7.71 7.17 -3.94
CA LYS A 115 8.98 7.91 -3.80
C LYS A 115 8.75 9.39 -3.56
N ALA A 116 7.82 10.00 -4.29
CA ALA A 116 7.49 11.42 -4.11
C ALA A 116 6.93 11.67 -2.71
N ALA A 117 6.01 10.83 -2.25
CA ALA A 117 5.43 10.92 -0.91
C ALA A 117 6.51 10.76 0.18
N ALA A 118 7.45 9.84 0.00
CA ALA A 118 8.53 9.61 0.95
C ALA A 118 9.44 10.83 1.10
N ARG A 119 9.73 11.53 0.00
CA ARG A 119 10.53 12.76 0.03
C ARG A 119 9.87 13.89 0.80
N CYS A 120 8.54 13.89 0.87
CA CYS A 120 7.75 14.90 1.56
C CYS A 120 7.30 14.48 2.96
N ALA A 121 7.71 13.31 3.44
CA ALA A 121 7.23 12.76 4.73
C ALA A 121 7.57 13.63 5.92
N HIS A 122 8.66 14.39 5.87
CA HIS A 122 9.09 15.31 6.94
C HIS A 122 8.32 16.62 6.96
N LEU A 123 7.55 16.91 5.92
CA LEU A 123 6.75 18.14 5.83
C LEU A 123 5.40 17.93 6.53
N ARG A 124 4.75 19.03 6.93
CA ARG A 124 3.40 18.97 7.47
C ARG A 124 2.42 18.59 6.37
N PRO A 125 1.38 17.83 6.73
CA PRO A 125 0.36 17.46 5.74
C PRO A 125 -0.41 18.66 5.20
#